data_4e5a2250d11863837a325bc87d9f40bd
#
_entry.id   4e5a2250d11863837a325bc87d9f40bd
#
_cell.length_a   1.000
_cell.length_b   1.000
_cell.length_c   1.000
_cell.angle_alpha   90.00
_cell.angle_beta   90.00
_cell.angle_gamma   90.00
#
_symmetry.space_group_name_H-M   'P 1'
#
loop_
_entity.id
_entity.type
_entity.pdbx_description
1 polymer ?
#
loop_
_entity_poly.entity_id
_entity_poly.type
_entity_poly.pdbx_seq_one_letter_code
_entity_poly.pdbx_strand_id
1 'polypeptide(L)'
;MHFPGKEVAKTVALCAGEKVLLAVLPASYRINFEELSRVVDDKVRLMEQEKCNELFPDCEAGAIPPFGELYGVPVYLDEALAEDVEIVFGTGTLSESVRMGSGDFVRLVKPKICSFAEKAWIASRLREAQAQRVQR
;
A
#
# COMPACT_ATOMS: atom_id res chain seq x y z
N MET A 1 -13.47 -2.81 7.34
CA MET A 1 -13.73 -2.95 8.79
C MET A 1 -12.47 -3.38 9.49
N HIS A 2 -12.11 -2.68 10.55
CA HIS A 2 -10.92 -3.02 11.35
C HIS A 2 -11.31 -3.92 12.52
N PHE A 3 -10.64 -5.05 12.63
CA PHE A 3 -10.78 -5.95 13.78
C PHE A 3 -9.52 -5.85 14.64
N PRO A 4 -9.63 -5.75 15.97
CA PRO A 4 -8.46 -5.71 16.85
C PRO A 4 -7.49 -6.85 16.57
N GLY A 5 -6.22 -6.52 16.31
CA GLY A 5 -5.18 -7.50 16.02
C GLY A 5 -5.19 -8.08 14.60
N LYS A 6 -6.12 -7.63 13.76
CA LYS A 6 -6.26 -8.13 12.39
C LYS A 6 -6.60 -6.98 11.46
N GLU A 7 -5.87 -6.84 10.39
CA GLU A 7 -6.07 -5.77 9.42
C GLU A 7 -6.07 -6.32 8.01
N VAL A 8 -7.03 -5.84 7.19
CA VAL A 8 -7.04 -6.13 5.76
C VAL A 8 -6.09 -5.16 5.08
N ALA A 9 -5.15 -5.70 4.32
CA ALA A 9 -4.15 -4.94 3.61
C ALA A 9 -4.51 -4.82 2.13
N LYS A 10 -4.13 -3.69 1.53
CA LYS A 10 -4.15 -3.52 0.07
C LYS A 10 -2.74 -3.28 -0.41
N THR A 11 -2.46 -3.73 -1.63
CA THR A 11 -1.17 -3.56 -2.28
C THR A 11 -1.37 -2.65 -3.49
N VAL A 12 -0.61 -1.57 -3.53
CA VAL A 12 -0.72 -0.58 -4.59
C VAL A 12 0.60 -0.53 -5.36
N ALA A 13 0.54 -0.67 -6.68
CA ALA A 13 1.71 -0.56 -7.54
C ALA A 13 1.99 0.91 -7.84
N LEU A 14 3.23 1.31 -7.62
CA LEU A 14 3.68 2.69 -7.75
C LEU A 14 4.92 2.78 -8.63
N CYS A 15 5.14 3.97 -9.17
CA CYS A 15 6.34 4.30 -9.92
C CYS A 15 7.10 5.43 -9.25
N ALA A 16 8.43 5.32 -9.24
CA ALA A 16 9.33 6.40 -8.83
C ALA A 16 10.37 6.53 -9.93
N GLY A 17 10.18 7.48 -10.83
CA GLY A 17 10.96 7.54 -12.07
C GLY A 17 10.67 6.30 -12.92
N GLU A 18 11.72 5.56 -13.26
CA GLU A 18 11.58 4.29 -14.00
C GLU A 18 11.45 3.08 -13.07
N LYS A 19 11.61 3.29 -11.78
CA LYS A 19 11.52 2.22 -10.79
C LYS A 19 10.08 1.91 -10.44
N VAL A 20 9.81 0.63 -10.17
CA VAL A 20 8.51 0.15 -9.73
C VAL A 20 8.63 -0.31 -8.28
N LEU A 21 7.61 -0.02 -7.48
CA LEU A 21 7.55 -0.48 -6.10
C LEU A 21 6.12 -0.84 -5.72
N LEU A 22 5.99 -1.66 -4.70
CA LEU A 22 4.69 -2.00 -4.13
C LEU A 22 4.57 -1.34 -2.75
N ALA A 23 3.44 -0.71 -2.49
CA ALA A 23 3.11 -0.16 -1.19
C ALA A 23 2.00 -0.99 -0.58
N VAL A 24 2.22 -1.49 0.64
CA VAL A 24 1.25 -2.30 1.37
C VAL A 24 0.80 -1.51 2.58
N LEU A 25 -0.50 -1.29 2.68
CA LEU A 25 -1.08 -0.45 3.73
C LEU A 25 -2.48 -0.96 4.09
N PRO A 26 -3.02 -0.51 5.25
CA PRO A 26 -4.39 -0.89 5.60
C PRO A 26 -5.38 -0.48 4.51
N ALA A 27 -6.34 -1.34 4.22
CA ALA A 27 -7.29 -1.11 3.12
C ALA A 27 -8.11 0.17 3.28
N SER A 28 -8.36 0.58 4.52
CA SER A 28 -9.12 1.80 4.83
C SER A 28 -8.28 3.09 4.79
N TYR A 29 -6.97 2.94 4.60
CA TYR A 29 -6.05 4.08 4.56
C TYR A 29 -5.76 4.47 3.12
N ARG A 30 -5.13 5.61 2.95
CA ARG A 30 -4.64 6.08 1.65
C ARG A 30 -3.17 6.48 1.78
N ILE A 31 -2.48 6.47 0.65
CA ILE A 31 -1.06 6.80 0.60
C ILE A 31 -0.88 8.31 0.69
N ASN A 32 0.00 8.75 1.58
CA ASN A 32 0.51 10.10 1.58
C ASN A 32 1.74 10.08 0.66
N PHE A 33 1.59 10.58 -0.56
CA PHE A 33 2.64 10.51 -1.58
C PHE A 33 3.88 11.34 -1.22
N GLU A 34 3.71 12.43 -0.49
CA GLU A 34 4.84 13.23 -0.05
C GLU A 34 5.72 12.45 0.94
N GLU A 35 5.08 11.80 1.91
CA GLU A 35 5.81 11.02 2.91
C GLU A 35 6.52 9.84 2.26
N LEU A 36 5.85 9.13 1.38
CA LEU A 36 6.47 7.99 0.70
C LEU A 36 7.59 8.43 -0.23
N SER A 37 7.43 9.58 -0.90
CA SER A 37 8.47 10.13 -1.76
C SER A 37 9.74 10.47 -0.98
N ARG A 38 9.59 10.94 0.26
CA ARG A 38 10.77 11.19 1.13
C ARG A 38 11.50 9.90 1.45
N VAL A 39 10.76 8.84 1.77
CA VAL A 39 11.36 7.54 2.11
C VAL A 39 12.06 6.92 0.91
N VAL A 40 11.43 6.99 -0.25
CA VAL A 40 11.97 6.44 -1.50
C VAL A 40 13.08 7.32 -2.08
N ASP A 41 13.12 8.60 -1.69
CA ASP A 41 14.03 9.62 -2.20
C ASP A 41 13.84 9.86 -3.70
N ASP A 42 12.58 9.85 -4.12
CA ASP A 42 12.19 10.14 -5.50
C ASP A 42 10.69 10.41 -5.50
N LYS A 43 10.19 11.12 -6.51
CA LYS A 43 8.77 11.42 -6.61
C LYS A 43 7.99 10.16 -6.96
N VAL A 44 7.10 9.75 -6.05
CA VAL A 44 6.27 8.57 -6.20
C VAL A 44 4.92 8.94 -6.81
N ARG A 45 4.46 8.15 -7.76
CA ARG A 45 3.15 8.32 -8.41
C ARG A 45 2.48 6.98 -8.63
N LEU A 46 1.16 7.00 -8.80
CA LEU A 46 0.41 5.79 -9.12
C LEU A 46 0.86 5.27 -10.50
N MET A 47 0.97 3.96 -10.59
CA MET A 47 1.23 3.30 -11.86
C MET A 47 -0.04 3.30 -12.72
N GLU A 48 0.13 3.54 -14.02
CA GLU A 48 -0.99 3.46 -14.96
C GLU A 48 -1.51 2.02 -15.05
N GLN A 49 -2.83 1.87 -15.24
CA GLN A 49 -3.46 0.56 -15.27
C GLN A 49 -2.89 -0.34 -16.37
N GLU A 50 -2.58 0.22 -17.52
CA GLU A 50 -2.00 -0.55 -18.63
C GLU A 50 -0.66 -1.16 -18.24
N LYS A 51 0.17 -0.38 -17.56
CA LYS A 51 1.47 -0.86 -17.09
C LYS A 51 1.31 -1.91 -16.00
N CYS A 52 0.32 -1.75 -15.12
CA CYS A 52 -0.01 -2.76 -14.12
C CYS A 52 -0.36 -4.08 -14.79
N ASN A 53 -1.17 -4.04 -15.84
CA ASN A 53 -1.59 -5.23 -16.57
C ASN A 53 -0.40 -5.94 -17.22
N GLU A 54 0.58 -5.18 -17.68
CA GLU A 54 1.79 -5.76 -18.28
C GLU A 54 2.70 -6.42 -17.24
N LEU A 55 2.87 -5.78 -16.08
CA LEU A 55 3.77 -6.27 -15.04
C LEU A 55 3.14 -7.34 -14.16
N PHE A 56 1.82 -7.31 -14.01
CA PHE A 56 1.07 -8.24 -13.16
C PHE A 56 -0.07 -8.87 -13.95
N PRO A 57 0.25 -9.62 -15.04
CA PRO A 57 -0.77 -10.09 -15.96
C PRO A 57 -1.74 -11.10 -15.36
N ASP A 58 -1.32 -11.80 -14.30
CA ASP A 58 -2.13 -12.84 -13.66
C ASP A 58 -2.95 -12.30 -12.49
N CYS A 59 -2.95 -10.99 -12.29
CA CYS A 59 -3.65 -10.39 -11.15
C CYS A 59 -4.85 -9.57 -11.61
N GLU A 60 -5.97 -9.71 -10.91
CA GLU A 60 -7.11 -8.82 -11.09
C GLU A 60 -6.75 -7.43 -10.56
N ALA A 61 -7.37 -6.41 -11.12
CA ALA A 61 -7.18 -5.04 -10.67
C ALA A 61 -7.50 -4.93 -9.17
N GLY A 62 -6.56 -4.34 -8.41
CA GLY A 62 -6.73 -4.19 -6.97
C GLY A 62 -6.41 -5.41 -6.13
N ALA A 63 -5.96 -6.51 -6.74
CA ALA A 63 -5.68 -7.75 -6.04
C ALA A 63 -4.23 -8.22 -6.19
N ILE A 64 -3.31 -7.31 -6.44
CA ILE A 64 -1.88 -7.64 -6.53
C ILE A 64 -1.40 -8.19 -5.18
N PRO A 65 -0.78 -9.38 -5.14
CA PRO A 65 -0.24 -9.89 -3.88
C PRO A 65 1.01 -9.11 -3.46
N PRO A 66 1.26 -8.99 -2.15
CA PRO A 66 2.36 -8.15 -1.65
C PRO A 66 3.73 -8.81 -1.71
N PHE A 67 3.92 -9.78 -2.59
CA PHE A 67 5.16 -10.51 -2.74
C PHE A 67 6.00 -9.94 -3.86
N GLY A 68 6.60 -8.77 -3.61
CA GLY A 68 7.39 -8.05 -4.62
C GLY A 68 8.54 -8.85 -5.20
N GLU A 69 9.09 -9.79 -4.42
CA GLU A 69 10.18 -10.65 -4.86
C GLU A 69 9.81 -11.47 -6.11
N LEU A 70 8.54 -11.86 -6.24
CA LEU A 70 8.04 -12.57 -7.41
C LEU A 70 8.15 -11.75 -8.70
N TYR A 71 8.17 -10.43 -8.56
CA TYR A 71 8.19 -9.49 -9.68
C TYR A 71 9.48 -8.69 -9.74
N GLY A 72 10.40 -8.96 -8.82
CA GLY A 72 11.67 -8.24 -8.77
C GLY A 72 11.54 -6.79 -8.34
N VAL A 73 10.53 -6.46 -7.53
CA VAL A 73 10.28 -5.09 -7.09
C VAL A 73 10.31 -4.99 -5.56
N PRO A 74 10.76 -3.84 -5.01
CA PRO A 74 10.76 -3.65 -3.56
C PRO A 74 9.35 -3.45 -3.01
N VAL A 75 9.16 -3.83 -1.74
CA VAL A 75 7.91 -3.67 -1.02
C VAL A 75 8.12 -2.71 0.14
N TYR A 76 7.23 -1.73 0.26
CA TYR A 76 7.18 -0.79 1.37
C TYR A 76 5.92 -1.10 2.18
N LEU A 77 6.09 -1.38 3.46
CA LEU A 77 4.99 -1.74 4.37
C LEU A 77 4.75 -0.59 5.34
N ASP A 78 3.50 -0.13 5.42
CA ASP A 78 3.17 0.89 6.41
C ASP A 78 3.26 0.31 7.82
N GLU A 79 3.81 1.07 8.74
CA GLU A 79 4.03 0.62 10.11
C GLU A 79 2.75 0.20 10.83
N ALA A 80 1.60 0.74 10.45
CA ALA A 80 0.32 0.36 11.05
C ALA A 80 0.02 -1.13 10.88
N LEU A 81 0.40 -1.72 9.73
CA LEU A 81 0.23 -3.15 9.51
C LEU A 81 1.26 -3.98 10.28
N ALA A 82 2.46 -3.48 10.42
CA ALA A 82 3.51 -4.20 11.14
C ALA A 82 3.20 -4.34 12.64
N GLU A 83 2.36 -3.47 13.17
CA GLU A 83 1.94 -3.49 14.58
C GLU A 83 0.78 -4.45 14.83
N ASP A 84 0.05 -4.88 13.80
CA ASP A 84 -1.06 -5.80 13.94
C ASP A 84 -0.57 -7.23 14.15
N VAL A 85 -1.41 -8.06 14.78
CA VAL A 85 -1.09 -9.47 15.02
C VAL A 85 -1.15 -10.25 13.72
N GLU A 86 -2.17 -9.99 12.89
CA GLU A 86 -2.37 -10.66 11.62
C GLU A 86 -2.62 -9.67 10.50
N ILE A 87 -2.19 -10.05 9.30
CA ILE A 87 -2.43 -9.30 8.07
C ILE A 87 -3.23 -10.21 7.13
N VAL A 88 -4.27 -9.66 6.50
CA VAL A 88 -5.08 -10.35 5.50
C VAL A 88 -4.85 -9.62 4.17
N PHE A 89 -4.49 -10.35 3.13
CA PHE A 89 -4.21 -9.75 1.82
C PHE A 89 -4.69 -10.63 0.67
N GLY A 90 -4.88 -10.03 -0.51
CA GLY A 90 -5.27 -10.74 -1.72
C GLY A 90 -4.11 -11.50 -2.35
N THR A 91 -4.45 -12.52 -3.14
CA THR A 91 -3.48 -13.44 -3.76
C THR A 91 -3.49 -13.40 -5.29
N GLY A 92 -4.08 -12.36 -5.87
CA GLY A 92 -4.19 -12.18 -7.32
C GLY A 92 -5.61 -12.10 -7.81
N THR A 93 -6.58 -12.59 -7.03
CA THR A 93 -8.00 -12.46 -7.33
C THR A 93 -8.71 -11.73 -6.19
N LEU A 94 -9.81 -11.06 -6.51
CA LEU A 94 -10.60 -10.33 -5.52
C LEU A 94 -11.39 -11.26 -4.60
N SER A 95 -11.57 -12.51 -4.99
CA SER A 95 -12.35 -13.49 -4.23
C SER A 95 -11.51 -14.32 -3.26
N GLU A 96 -10.19 -14.24 -3.34
CA GLU A 96 -9.30 -15.03 -2.50
C GLU A 96 -8.42 -14.15 -1.65
N SER A 97 -8.21 -14.57 -0.41
CA SER A 97 -7.32 -13.87 0.49
C SER A 97 -6.55 -14.86 1.37
N VAL A 98 -5.41 -14.42 1.87
CA VAL A 98 -4.57 -15.17 2.78
C VAL A 98 -4.45 -14.39 4.07
N ARG A 99 -4.46 -15.13 5.18
CA ARG A 99 -4.25 -14.59 6.51
C ARG A 99 -2.89 -15.06 7.02
N MET A 100 -2.09 -14.14 7.52
CA MET A 100 -0.75 -14.45 7.98
C MET A 100 -0.41 -13.61 9.20
N GLY A 101 0.36 -14.16 10.13
CA GLY A 101 0.90 -13.37 11.25
C GLY A 101 1.79 -12.25 10.70
N SER A 102 1.70 -11.06 11.30
CA SER A 102 2.48 -9.92 10.82
C SER A 102 3.98 -10.15 10.89
N GLY A 103 4.44 -10.84 11.95
CA GLY A 103 5.85 -11.21 12.07
C GLY A 103 6.31 -12.15 10.96
N ASP A 104 5.49 -13.12 10.61
CA ASP A 104 5.77 -14.04 9.52
C ASP A 104 5.80 -13.33 8.18
N PHE A 105 4.86 -12.39 7.98
CA PHE A 105 4.82 -11.57 6.79
C PHE A 105 6.10 -10.78 6.61
N VAL A 106 6.55 -10.12 7.67
CA VAL A 106 7.79 -9.31 7.63
C VAL A 106 9.00 -10.20 7.32
N ARG A 107 9.08 -11.39 7.92
CA ARG A 107 10.18 -12.33 7.66
C ARG A 107 10.18 -12.84 6.22
N LEU A 108 9.00 -13.11 5.68
CA LEU A 108 8.86 -13.67 4.34
C LEU A 108 9.08 -12.61 3.24
N VAL A 109 8.43 -11.48 3.38
CA VAL A 109 8.42 -10.43 2.36
C VAL A 109 9.65 -9.52 2.47
N LYS A 110 10.17 -9.33 3.66
CA LYS A 110 11.30 -8.43 3.96
C LYS A 110 11.06 -7.03 3.44
N PRO A 111 9.91 -6.43 3.80
CA PRO A 111 9.58 -5.10 3.31
C PRO A 111 10.38 -4.03 4.04
N LYS A 112 10.45 -2.84 3.42
CA LYS A 112 10.92 -1.67 4.12
C LYS A 112 9.74 -1.09 4.90
N ILE A 113 9.82 -1.10 6.23
CA ILE A 113 8.77 -0.61 7.11
C ILE A 113 8.95 0.89 7.31
N CYS A 114 7.90 1.66 7.06
CA CYS A 114 7.94 3.10 7.19
C CYS A 114 6.52 3.65 7.35
N SER A 115 6.42 4.95 7.64
CA SER A 115 5.13 5.61 7.82
C SER A 115 4.80 6.40 6.57
N PHE A 116 3.75 6.02 5.85
CA PHE A 116 3.31 6.71 4.65
C PHE A 116 1.79 6.69 4.45
N ALA A 117 1.07 5.95 5.28
CA ALA A 117 -0.39 5.83 5.13
C ALA A 117 -1.10 6.69 6.15
N GLU A 118 -2.24 7.22 5.76
CA GLU A 118 -3.10 8.00 6.62
C GLU A 118 -4.55 7.58 6.47
N LYS A 119 -5.33 7.72 7.52
CA LYS A 119 -6.74 7.38 7.47
C LYS A 119 -7.44 8.26 6.45
N ALA A 120 -8.21 7.66 5.56
CA ALA A 120 -8.85 8.37 4.46
C ALA A 120 -9.74 9.52 4.90
N TRP A 121 -10.48 9.35 6.01
CA TRP A 121 -11.35 10.40 6.52
C TRP A 121 -10.60 11.63 7.04
N ILE A 122 -9.41 11.43 7.63
CA ILE A 122 -8.56 12.53 8.09
C ILE A 122 -8.04 13.33 6.89
N ALA A 123 -7.55 12.62 5.87
CA ALA A 123 -7.06 13.27 4.65
C ALA A 123 -8.13 14.12 3.99
N SER A 124 -9.36 13.61 3.93
CA SER A 124 -10.50 14.32 3.36
C SER A 124 -10.81 15.61 4.14
N ARG A 125 -10.80 15.53 5.47
CA ARG A 125 -11.05 16.70 6.33
C ARG A 125 -9.97 17.76 6.19
N LEU A 126 -8.71 17.34 6.09
CA LEU A 126 -7.61 18.27 5.89
C LEU A 126 -7.72 19.02 4.58
N ARG A 127 -8.14 18.31 3.50
CA ARG A 127 -8.36 18.96 2.21
C ARG A 127 -9.49 19.96 2.25
N GLU A 128 -10.58 19.65 2.93
CA GLU A 128 -11.71 20.57 3.12
C GLU A 128 -11.27 21.82 3.86
N ALA A 129 -10.49 21.67 4.92
CA ALA A 129 -9.97 22.80 5.70
C ALA A 129 -9.08 23.71 4.84
N GLN A 130 -8.22 23.12 4.00
CA GLN A 130 -7.38 23.88 3.09
C GLN A 130 -8.19 24.63 2.03
N ALA A 131 -9.21 23.97 1.47
CA ALA A 131 -10.10 24.61 0.50
C ALA A 131 -10.83 25.80 1.10
N GLN A 132 -11.30 25.69 2.33
CA GLN A 132 -11.96 26.80 3.03
C GLN A 132 -11.01 27.98 3.27
N ARG A 133 -9.74 27.70 3.58
CA ARG A 133 -8.73 28.76 3.74
C ARG A 133 -8.48 29.53 2.46
N VAL A 134 -8.44 28.82 1.35
CA VAL A 134 -8.18 29.43 0.03
C VAL A 134 -9.32 30.31 -0.42
N GLN A 135 -10.55 30.02 -0.01
CA GLN A 135 -11.75 30.79 -0.38
C GLN A 135 -11.94 32.07 0.43
N ARG A 136 -11.14 32.34 1.43
CA ARG A 136 -11.22 33.56 2.23
C ARG A 136 -10.42 34.71 1.58
#